data_e683300f570d7689c0dcd1db1a4a4c9c
#
_entry.id   e683300f570d7689c0dcd1db1a4a4c9c
#
_cell.length_a   1.000
_cell.length_b   1.000
_cell.length_c   1.000
_cell.angle_alpha   90.00
_cell.angle_beta   90.00
_cell.angle_gamma   90.00
#
_symmetry.space_group_name_H-M   'P 1'
#
loop_
_entity.id
_entity.type
_entity.pdbx_description
1 polymer ?
#
loop_
_entity_poly.entity_id
_entity_poly.type
_entity_poly.pdbx_seq_one_letter_code
_entity_poly.pdbx_strand_id
1 'polypeptide(L)'
;MTEDTPSMKSRPLRTFGRTGGRALSARQQDLIDTLLPELEVPAAEPGTLAPADLFEDEREIWLEIVFGGGEHFVGQAGLHPEVGFIGCEPFVEGMAKALTGIKANDLRNVRLVMDDARPVLSALQDESISRVFILFPDPWPKKRQQKRRLIQPEFLEELHRICRPGARIRFATDVKSYADEALARFLEQGGFEWGANCADDWRCPPKDHLTTRYESKKLGDCAPVWLDLVRR
;
A
#
# COMPACT_ATOMS: atom_id res chain seq x y z
N MET A 1 0.68 -29.23 -38.56
CA MET A 1 0.64 -29.65 -37.15
C MET A 1 0.97 -28.41 -36.35
N THR A 2 -0.08 -27.70 -35.92
CA THR A 2 0.05 -26.49 -35.10
C THR A 2 -0.09 -26.94 -33.65
N GLU A 3 0.99 -26.81 -32.90
CA GLU A 3 1.00 -27.09 -31.46
C GLU A 3 0.19 -26.01 -30.73
N ASP A 4 -0.91 -26.46 -30.18
CA ASP A 4 -1.79 -25.66 -29.30
C ASP A 4 -1.09 -25.49 -27.94
N THR A 5 -0.50 -24.34 -27.70
CA THR A 5 0.08 -23.99 -26.39
C THR A 5 -1.08 -23.74 -25.42
N PRO A 6 -1.21 -24.49 -24.31
CA PRO A 6 -2.31 -24.28 -23.39
C PRO A 6 -2.18 -22.91 -22.72
N SER A 7 -3.13 -22.03 -22.99
CA SER A 7 -3.37 -20.77 -22.28
C SER A 7 -3.43 -21.05 -20.77
N MET A 8 -2.43 -20.58 -20.02
CA MET A 8 -2.49 -20.53 -18.56
C MET A 8 -3.64 -19.61 -18.17
N LYS A 9 -4.80 -20.19 -17.85
CA LYS A 9 -5.90 -19.46 -17.20
C LYS A 9 -5.34 -18.87 -15.90
N SER A 10 -5.16 -17.56 -15.87
CA SER A 10 -4.76 -16.84 -14.66
C SER A 10 -5.78 -17.16 -13.57
N ARG A 11 -5.33 -17.75 -12.46
CA ARG A 11 -6.19 -17.93 -11.30
C ARG A 11 -6.59 -16.54 -10.82
N PRO A 12 -7.90 -16.31 -10.54
CA PRO A 12 -8.33 -15.02 -10.03
C PRO A 12 -7.52 -14.68 -8.77
N LEU A 13 -7.03 -13.44 -8.71
CA LEU A 13 -6.33 -12.90 -7.55
C LEU A 13 -7.21 -13.09 -6.30
N ARG A 14 -6.68 -13.78 -5.30
CA ARG A 14 -7.42 -14.05 -4.07
C ARG A 14 -6.91 -13.13 -2.98
N THR A 15 -7.71 -12.14 -2.61
CA THR A 15 -7.49 -11.32 -1.42
C THR A 15 -7.68 -12.18 -0.16
N PHE A 16 -6.71 -12.13 0.75
CA PHE A 16 -6.74 -12.91 1.99
C PHE A 16 -7.04 -12.06 3.21
N GLY A 17 -7.01 -10.75 3.09
CA GLY A 17 -7.27 -9.80 4.17
C GLY A 17 -8.74 -9.76 4.59
N ARG A 18 -9.03 -8.99 5.64
CA ARG A 18 -10.36 -8.75 6.14
C ARG A 18 -11.08 -7.80 5.17
N THR A 19 -12.15 -8.24 4.52
CA THR A 19 -12.97 -7.40 3.63
C THR A 19 -14.25 -6.91 4.30
N GLY A 20 -14.81 -7.66 5.25
CA GLY A 20 -16.03 -7.33 6.00
C GLY A 20 -15.74 -6.96 7.46
N GLY A 21 -16.57 -6.07 8.02
CA GLY A 21 -16.46 -5.56 9.39
C GLY A 21 -17.82 -5.38 10.05
N ARG A 22 -17.91 -4.45 11.01
CA ARG A 22 -19.17 -4.01 11.58
C ARG A 22 -19.99 -3.25 10.54
N ALA A 23 -21.32 -3.23 10.72
CA ALA A 23 -22.18 -2.36 9.91
C ALA A 23 -21.70 -0.90 9.99
N LEU A 24 -21.61 -0.25 8.84
CA LEU A 24 -21.28 1.16 8.78
C LEU A 24 -22.40 2.02 9.39
N SER A 25 -22.04 3.17 9.97
CA SER A 25 -23.05 4.18 10.29
C SER A 25 -23.64 4.76 9.00
N ALA A 26 -24.84 5.34 9.07
CA ALA A 26 -25.48 5.97 7.90
C ALA A 26 -24.57 7.02 7.23
N ARG A 27 -23.85 7.81 8.03
CA ARG A 27 -22.87 8.79 7.51
C ARG A 27 -21.70 8.14 6.79
N GLN A 28 -21.18 7.02 7.29
CA GLN A 28 -20.09 6.30 6.65
C GLN A 28 -20.54 5.64 5.35
N GLN A 29 -21.76 5.08 5.34
CA GLN A 29 -22.34 4.52 4.13
C GLN A 29 -22.54 5.62 3.08
N ASP A 30 -23.07 6.76 3.45
CA ASP A 30 -23.21 7.92 2.56
C ASP A 30 -21.87 8.31 1.91
N LEU A 31 -20.75 8.30 2.66
CA LEU A 31 -19.42 8.60 2.11
C LEU A 31 -18.93 7.53 1.12
N ILE A 32 -19.22 6.26 1.38
CA ILE A 32 -18.92 5.18 0.42
C ILE A 32 -19.75 5.35 -0.86
N ASP A 33 -21.01 5.75 -0.73
CA ASP A 33 -21.93 5.83 -1.87
C ASP A 33 -21.73 7.12 -2.70
N THR A 34 -21.22 8.21 -2.09
CA THR A 34 -21.14 9.52 -2.73
C THR A 34 -19.70 10.00 -2.97
N LEU A 35 -18.82 9.95 -1.98
CA LEU A 35 -17.46 10.49 -2.08
C LEU A 35 -16.46 9.50 -2.70
N LEU A 36 -16.59 8.20 -2.38
CA LEU A 36 -15.66 7.20 -2.93
C LEU A 36 -15.65 7.19 -4.47
N PRO A 37 -16.81 7.20 -5.17
CA PRO A 37 -16.83 7.23 -6.63
C PRO A 37 -16.12 8.45 -7.26
N GLU A 38 -16.06 9.59 -6.55
CA GLU A 38 -15.35 10.78 -7.00
C GLU A 38 -13.81 10.65 -6.88
N LEU A 39 -13.36 9.78 -5.97
CA LEU A 39 -11.94 9.59 -5.63
C LEU A 39 -11.39 8.26 -6.16
N GLU A 40 -12.23 7.41 -6.75
CA GLU A 40 -11.84 6.07 -7.15
C GLU A 40 -10.86 6.08 -8.32
N VAL A 41 -9.80 5.27 -8.22
CA VAL A 41 -8.89 5.01 -9.32
C VAL A 41 -9.62 4.18 -10.37
N PRO A 42 -9.71 4.62 -11.63
CA PRO A 42 -10.40 3.85 -12.66
C PRO A 42 -9.67 2.53 -12.95
N ALA A 43 -10.43 1.51 -13.31
CA ALA A 43 -9.84 0.28 -13.83
C ALA A 43 -9.11 0.57 -15.15
N ALA A 44 -7.92 0.00 -15.31
CA ALA A 44 -7.11 0.19 -16.50
C ALA A 44 -6.36 -1.10 -16.87
N GLU A 45 -5.97 -1.22 -18.13
CA GLU A 45 -5.15 -2.32 -18.61
C GLU A 45 -3.72 -2.24 -18.03
N PRO A 46 -2.98 -3.35 -17.95
CA PRO A 46 -1.62 -3.36 -17.41
C PRO A 46 -0.72 -2.31 -18.08
N GLY A 47 -0.04 -1.51 -17.25
CA GLY A 47 0.93 -0.51 -17.70
C GLY A 47 0.34 0.73 -18.41
N THR A 48 -0.98 0.90 -18.43
CA THR A 48 -1.61 2.02 -19.16
C THR A 48 -2.04 3.19 -18.28
N LEU A 49 -2.13 3.00 -16.96
CA LEU A 49 -2.55 4.05 -16.02
C LEU A 49 -1.39 4.99 -15.72
N ALA A 50 -1.42 6.19 -16.29
CA ALA A 50 -0.52 7.26 -15.89
C ALA A 50 -1.06 7.92 -14.60
N PRO A 51 -0.33 7.87 -13.46
CA PRO A 51 -0.84 8.49 -12.24
C PRO A 51 -1.06 10.01 -12.36
N ALA A 52 -0.33 10.68 -13.24
CA ALA A 52 -0.55 12.10 -13.53
C ALA A 52 -1.98 12.40 -14.03
N ASP A 53 -2.59 11.46 -14.78
CA ASP A 53 -3.95 11.62 -15.28
C ASP A 53 -5.03 11.55 -14.19
N LEU A 54 -4.65 11.11 -12.99
CA LEU A 54 -5.55 11.05 -11.84
C LEU A 54 -5.70 12.40 -11.11
N PHE A 55 -4.85 13.37 -11.43
CA PHE A 55 -4.79 14.68 -10.78
C PHE A 55 -4.82 15.78 -11.82
N GLU A 56 -5.20 17.00 -11.43
CA GLU A 56 -5.35 18.15 -12.34
C GLU A 56 -4.01 18.73 -12.81
N ASP A 57 -2.90 18.38 -12.15
CA ASP A 57 -1.56 18.89 -12.42
C ASP A 57 -0.51 17.78 -12.34
N GLU A 58 0.66 18.06 -12.88
CA GLU A 58 1.84 17.18 -12.69
C GLU A 58 2.35 17.31 -11.26
N ARG A 59 2.40 16.16 -10.56
CA ARG A 59 2.86 16.09 -9.18
C ARG A 59 3.58 14.78 -8.89
N GLU A 60 4.35 14.80 -7.83
CA GLU A 60 4.93 13.59 -7.27
C GLU A 60 3.82 12.67 -6.74
N ILE A 61 3.93 11.36 -6.98
CA ILE A 61 2.89 10.40 -6.57
C ILE A 61 3.43 9.47 -5.49
N TRP A 62 2.71 9.42 -4.37
CA TRP A 62 2.96 8.49 -3.27
C TRP A 62 1.84 7.45 -3.19
N LEU A 63 2.21 6.22 -2.86
CA LEU A 63 1.29 5.09 -2.76
C LEU A 63 1.30 4.53 -1.34
N GLU A 64 0.13 4.33 -0.74
CA GLU A 64 0.00 3.62 0.53
C GLU A 64 -0.87 2.38 0.34
N ILE A 65 -0.31 1.22 0.70
CA ILE A 65 -0.95 -0.09 0.52
C ILE A 65 -1.37 -0.63 1.87
N VAL A 66 -2.65 -1.07 1.99
CA VAL A 66 -3.30 -1.56 3.21
C VAL A 66 -3.27 -0.55 4.34
N PHE A 67 -3.72 0.67 4.05
CA PHE A 67 -3.67 1.81 4.99
C PHE A 67 -4.59 1.67 6.22
N GLY A 68 -5.37 0.61 6.33
CA GLY A 68 -6.22 0.35 7.49
C GLY A 68 -7.26 1.45 7.75
N GLY A 69 -7.15 2.15 8.88
CA GLY A 69 -8.04 3.26 9.22
C GLY A 69 -7.75 4.57 8.51
N GLY A 70 -6.65 4.65 7.77
CA GLY A 70 -6.25 5.82 6.98
C GLY A 70 -5.60 6.94 7.80
N GLU A 71 -5.26 6.72 9.08
CA GLU A 71 -4.68 7.77 9.92
C GLU A 71 -3.37 8.32 9.32
N HIS A 72 -2.47 7.42 8.87
CA HIS A 72 -1.21 7.80 8.23
C HIS A 72 -1.47 8.40 6.85
N PHE A 73 -2.25 7.74 6.01
CA PHE A 73 -2.60 8.18 4.66
C PHE A 73 -3.18 9.59 4.62
N VAL A 74 -4.25 9.83 5.40
CA VAL A 74 -4.91 11.14 5.50
C VAL A 74 -3.99 12.20 6.08
N GLY A 75 -3.21 11.83 7.10
CA GLY A 75 -2.26 12.75 7.72
C GLY A 75 -1.14 13.17 6.78
N GLN A 76 -0.54 12.22 6.06
CA GLN A 76 0.50 12.51 5.06
C GLN A 76 -0.07 13.37 3.91
N ALA A 77 -1.25 13.04 3.40
CA ALA A 77 -1.89 13.83 2.34
C ALA A 77 -2.18 15.28 2.77
N GLY A 78 -2.53 15.48 4.04
CA GLY A 78 -2.73 16.82 4.59
C GLY A 78 -1.44 17.61 4.80
N LEU A 79 -0.33 16.93 5.09
CA LEU A 79 0.99 17.57 5.25
C LEU A 79 1.67 17.90 3.91
N HIS A 80 1.28 17.21 2.83
CA HIS A 80 1.89 17.30 1.51
C HIS A 80 0.83 17.56 0.42
N PRO A 81 0.17 18.73 0.42
CA PRO A 81 -0.86 19.02 -0.57
C PRO A 81 -0.35 19.06 -2.02
N GLU A 82 0.96 19.27 -2.21
CA GLU A 82 1.65 19.25 -3.50
C GLU A 82 1.84 17.84 -4.07
N VAL A 83 1.67 16.79 -3.24
CA VAL A 83 1.85 15.39 -3.63
C VAL A 83 0.50 14.75 -3.91
N GLY A 84 0.42 13.91 -4.93
CA GLY A 84 -0.74 13.04 -5.19
C GLY A 84 -0.61 11.73 -4.40
N PHE A 85 -1.67 11.36 -3.70
CA PHE A 85 -1.71 10.14 -2.90
C PHE A 85 -2.65 9.11 -3.50
N ILE A 86 -2.16 7.90 -3.73
CA ILE A 86 -2.99 6.75 -4.07
C ILE A 86 -3.03 5.82 -2.86
N GLY A 87 -4.21 5.48 -2.37
CA GLY A 87 -4.42 4.60 -1.23
C GLY A 87 -5.20 3.34 -1.59
N CYS A 88 -4.69 2.16 -1.19
CA CYS A 88 -5.35 0.88 -1.42
C CYS A 88 -5.74 0.24 -0.09
N GLU A 89 -7.03 -0.09 0.10
CA GLU A 89 -7.53 -0.75 1.30
C GLU A 89 -8.79 -1.58 0.99
N PRO A 90 -8.72 -2.91 1.08
CA PRO A 90 -9.88 -3.77 0.81
C PRO A 90 -10.91 -3.80 1.94
N PHE A 91 -10.56 -3.31 3.14
CA PHE A 91 -11.43 -3.34 4.31
C PHE A 91 -12.38 -2.15 4.33
N VAL A 92 -13.67 -2.40 4.07
CA VAL A 92 -14.71 -1.36 3.92
C VAL A 92 -14.77 -0.41 5.13
N GLU A 93 -14.67 -0.91 6.38
CA GLU A 93 -14.68 -0.04 7.58
C GLU A 93 -13.43 0.87 7.63
N GLY A 94 -12.28 0.38 7.14
CA GLY A 94 -11.06 1.16 6.99
C GLY A 94 -11.24 2.28 5.98
N MET A 95 -11.71 1.94 4.78
CA MET A 95 -12.04 2.89 3.72
C MET A 95 -13.01 3.98 4.19
N ALA A 96 -14.09 3.61 4.89
CA ALA A 96 -15.07 4.56 5.41
C ALA A 96 -14.48 5.55 6.44
N LYS A 97 -13.47 5.11 7.22
CA LYS A 97 -12.74 5.99 8.14
C LYS A 97 -11.84 6.95 7.39
N ALA A 98 -11.10 6.46 6.38
CA ALA A 98 -10.26 7.30 5.53
C ALA A 98 -11.11 8.37 4.83
N LEU A 99 -12.25 8.02 4.23
CA LEU A 99 -13.19 8.96 3.62
C LEU A 99 -13.70 10.02 4.61
N THR A 100 -13.94 9.61 5.87
CA THR A 100 -14.33 10.56 6.93
C THR A 100 -13.22 11.58 7.18
N GLY A 101 -11.98 11.14 7.25
CA GLY A 101 -10.81 12.01 7.42
C GLY A 101 -10.56 12.90 6.21
N ILE A 102 -10.65 12.36 5.00
CA ILE A 102 -10.52 13.10 3.73
C ILE A 102 -11.54 14.24 3.67
N LYS A 103 -12.82 13.94 3.91
CA LYS A 103 -13.89 14.94 3.93
C LYS A 103 -13.69 16.00 5.02
N ALA A 104 -13.26 15.60 6.21
CA ALA A 104 -13.05 16.52 7.34
C ALA A 104 -11.89 17.50 7.11
N ASN A 105 -10.89 17.14 6.31
CA ASN A 105 -9.72 17.95 5.99
C ASN A 105 -9.78 18.56 4.58
N ASP A 106 -10.89 18.39 3.84
CA ASP A 106 -11.09 18.84 2.45
C ASP A 106 -9.92 18.46 1.50
N LEU A 107 -9.42 17.22 1.61
CA LEU A 107 -8.28 16.76 0.82
C LEU A 107 -8.71 16.50 -0.63
N ARG A 108 -7.96 17.09 -1.58
CA ARG A 108 -8.20 16.97 -3.03
C ARG A 108 -7.11 16.16 -3.74
N ASN A 109 -6.01 15.96 -3.08
CA ASN A 109 -4.80 15.29 -3.58
C ASN A 109 -4.78 13.78 -3.30
N VAL A 110 -5.94 13.14 -3.21
CA VAL A 110 -6.06 11.71 -2.90
C VAL A 110 -6.87 10.97 -3.95
N ARG A 111 -6.48 9.70 -4.20
CA ARG A 111 -7.24 8.71 -4.98
C ARG A 111 -7.25 7.38 -4.25
N LEU A 112 -8.32 6.62 -4.41
CA LEU A 112 -8.59 5.44 -3.58
C LEU A 112 -8.89 4.20 -4.42
N VAL A 113 -8.48 3.05 -3.90
CA VAL A 113 -8.82 1.72 -4.41
C VAL A 113 -9.38 0.91 -3.25
N MET A 114 -10.70 0.63 -3.26
CA MET A 114 -11.34 -0.20 -2.24
C MET A 114 -11.26 -1.69 -2.63
N ASP A 115 -10.06 -2.17 -2.91
CA ASP A 115 -9.79 -3.56 -3.29
C ASP A 115 -8.32 -3.90 -3.01
N ASP A 116 -7.89 -5.07 -3.47
CA ASP A 116 -6.51 -5.51 -3.49
C ASP A 116 -5.64 -4.53 -4.30
N ALA A 117 -4.44 -4.25 -3.80
CA ALA A 117 -3.53 -3.32 -4.48
C ALA A 117 -2.93 -3.88 -5.79
N ARG A 118 -2.82 -5.21 -5.93
CA ARG A 118 -2.12 -5.83 -7.07
C ARG A 118 -2.68 -5.47 -8.44
N PRO A 119 -4.01 -5.37 -8.67
CA PRO A 119 -4.54 -4.89 -9.94
C PRO A 119 -4.11 -3.46 -10.29
N VAL A 120 -4.13 -2.54 -9.31
CA VAL A 120 -3.71 -1.16 -9.57
C VAL A 120 -2.19 -1.07 -9.76
N LEU A 121 -1.39 -1.85 -9.03
CA LEU A 121 0.04 -1.91 -9.31
C LEU A 121 0.30 -2.35 -10.75
N SER A 122 -0.37 -3.43 -11.20
CA SER A 122 -0.24 -3.89 -12.58
C SER A 122 -0.68 -2.85 -13.61
N ALA A 123 -1.72 -2.06 -13.33
CA ALA A 123 -2.23 -1.03 -14.23
C ALA A 123 -1.30 0.19 -14.32
N LEU A 124 -0.61 0.57 -13.23
CA LEU A 124 0.28 1.73 -13.19
C LEU A 124 1.42 1.62 -14.20
N GLN A 125 1.77 2.74 -14.82
CA GLN A 125 2.93 2.88 -15.69
C GLN A 125 4.24 2.66 -14.93
N ASP A 126 5.27 2.23 -15.67
CA ASP A 126 6.62 2.06 -15.15
C ASP A 126 7.14 3.39 -14.59
N GLU A 127 7.94 3.30 -13.52
CA GLU A 127 8.69 4.42 -12.95
C GLU A 127 7.84 5.66 -12.60
N SER A 128 6.57 5.44 -12.25
CA SER A 128 5.58 6.49 -12.00
C SER A 128 5.40 6.86 -10.51
N ILE A 129 5.89 6.02 -9.59
CA ILE A 129 5.73 6.18 -8.14
C ILE A 129 7.06 6.59 -7.49
N SER A 130 7.03 7.63 -6.66
CA SER A 130 8.22 8.14 -5.97
C SER A 130 8.35 7.68 -4.53
N ARG A 131 7.25 7.28 -3.90
CA ARG A 131 7.27 6.80 -2.52
C ARG A 131 6.17 5.77 -2.29
N VAL A 132 6.48 4.73 -1.50
CA VAL A 132 5.51 3.69 -1.13
C VAL A 132 5.53 3.45 0.37
N PHE A 133 4.34 3.34 0.97
CA PHE A 133 4.15 2.96 2.35
C PHE A 133 3.39 1.63 2.43
N ILE A 134 3.91 0.70 3.21
CA ILE A 134 3.31 -0.59 3.53
C ILE A 134 3.45 -0.79 5.03
N LEU A 135 2.48 -0.26 5.79
CA LEU A 135 2.59 -0.16 7.23
C LEU A 135 1.72 -1.21 7.94
N PHE A 136 2.36 -2.11 8.65
CA PHE A 136 1.72 -3.17 9.44
C PHE A 136 0.71 -4.02 8.65
N PRO A 137 1.08 -4.53 7.46
CA PRO A 137 0.22 -5.41 6.68
C PRO A 137 -0.05 -6.71 7.45
N ASP A 138 -1.13 -7.41 7.09
CA ASP A 138 -1.54 -8.67 7.73
C ASP A 138 -0.37 -9.66 7.87
N PRO A 139 0.04 -10.02 9.08
CA PRO A 139 1.30 -10.73 9.32
C PRO A 139 1.23 -12.23 9.06
N TRP A 140 0.02 -12.83 9.02
CA TRP A 140 -0.19 -14.26 8.81
C TRP A 140 0.81 -15.12 9.60
N PRO A 141 0.77 -15.14 10.95
CA PRO A 141 1.83 -15.69 11.80
C PRO A 141 2.00 -17.20 11.67
N LYS A 142 0.94 -17.94 11.30
CA LYS A 142 1.02 -19.39 11.14
C LYS A 142 1.81 -19.74 9.87
N LYS A 143 2.85 -20.59 9.98
CA LYS A 143 3.74 -21.01 8.88
C LYS A 143 2.99 -21.38 7.58
N ARG A 144 1.90 -22.14 7.67
CA ARG A 144 1.06 -22.52 6.51
C ARG A 144 0.37 -21.34 5.81
N GLN A 145 0.29 -20.18 6.47
CA GLN A 145 -0.39 -18.97 5.98
C GLN A 145 0.59 -17.91 5.48
N GLN A 146 1.90 -18.02 5.73
CA GLN A 146 2.91 -17.03 5.34
C GLN A 146 2.93 -16.74 3.83
N LYS A 147 2.53 -17.72 2.99
CA LYS A 147 2.30 -17.52 1.55
C LYS A 147 1.19 -16.48 1.22
N ARG A 148 0.45 -16.00 2.22
CA ARG A 148 -0.58 -14.94 2.09
C ARG A 148 -0.03 -13.56 2.40
N ARG A 149 1.19 -13.47 2.93
CA ARG A 149 1.87 -12.21 3.20
C ARG A 149 2.00 -11.41 1.91
N LEU A 150 1.85 -10.10 2.00
CA LEU A 150 1.87 -9.21 0.85
C LEU A 150 3.24 -9.21 0.15
N ILE A 151 4.32 -9.19 0.93
CA ILE A 151 5.69 -9.17 0.40
C ILE A 151 6.03 -10.56 -0.16
N GLN A 152 5.72 -10.77 -1.44
CA GLN A 152 6.02 -11.96 -2.24
C GLN A 152 6.87 -11.54 -3.45
N PRO A 153 7.63 -12.46 -4.10
CA PRO A 153 8.45 -12.12 -5.25
C PRO A 153 7.69 -11.38 -6.35
N GLU A 154 6.52 -11.89 -6.75
CA GLU A 154 5.73 -11.30 -7.83
C GLU A 154 5.23 -9.89 -7.47
N PHE A 155 4.93 -9.64 -6.19
CA PHE A 155 4.57 -8.31 -5.71
C PHE A 155 5.76 -7.35 -5.75
N LEU A 156 6.96 -7.83 -5.41
CA LEU A 156 8.18 -7.03 -5.44
C LEU A 156 8.64 -6.69 -6.87
N GLU A 157 8.40 -7.58 -7.84
CA GLU A 157 8.64 -7.28 -9.26
C GLU A 157 7.76 -6.10 -9.73
N GLU A 158 6.46 -6.15 -9.46
CA GLU A 158 5.54 -5.07 -9.79
C GLU A 158 5.90 -3.78 -9.03
N LEU A 159 6.22 -3.90 -7.74
CA LEU A 159 6.63 -2.75 -6.93
C LEU A 159 7.89 -2.09 -7.50
N HIS A 160 8.88 -2.89 -7.90
CA HIS A 160 10.11 -2.40 -8.53
C HIS A 160 9.82 -1.72 -9.87
N ARG A 161 8.95 -2.29 -10.70
CA ARG A 161 8.57 -1.75 -12.01
C ARG A 161 7.95 -0.36 -11.91
N ILE A 162 6.97 -0.18 -11.00
CA ILE A 162 6.24 1.10 -10.88
C ILE A 162 7.02 2.18 -10.14
N CYS A 163 7.98 1.81 -9.29
CA CYS A 163 8.81 2.76 -8.57
C CYS A 163 9.86 3.37 -9.50
N ARG A 164 9.99 4.69 -9.51
CA ARG A 164 11.09 5.35 -10.24
C ARG A 164 12.44 5.11 -9.56
N PRO A 165 13.58 5.20 -10.27
CA PRO A 165 14.90 5.19 -9.65
C PRO A 165 15.00 6.20 -8.50
N GLY A 166 15.49 5.76 -7.36
CA GLY A 166 15.55 6.59 -6.15
C GLY A 166 14.25 6.66 -5.34
N ALA A 167 13.16 6.01 -5.77
CA ALA A 167 11.92 5.94 -5.01
C ALA A 167 12.16 5.27 -3.64
N ARG A 168 11.47 5.78 -2.63
CA ARG A 168 11.60 5.30 -1.25
C ARG A 168 10.45 4.38 -0.89
N ILE A 169 10.76 3.23 -0.35
CA ILE A 169 9.78 2.24 0.12
C ILE A 169 9.92 2.12 1.64
N ARG A 170 8.85 2.38 2.36
CA ARG A 170 8.78 2.15 3.80
C ARG A 170 7.89 0.95 4.08
N PHE A 171 8.49 -0.10 4.61
CA PHE A 171 7.77 -1.24 5.18
C PHE A 171 7.91 -1.23 6.70
N ALA A 172 6.82 -1.49 7.42
CA ALA A 172 6.85 -1.62 8.87
C ALA A 172 6.02 -2.81 9.32
N THR A 173 6.49 -3.50 10.38
CA THR A 173 5.75 -4.58 11.04
C THR A 173 6.22 -4.74 12.48
N ASP A 174 5.32 -5.19 13.36
CA ASP A 174 5.57 -5.58 14.75
C ASP A 174 5.62 -7.12 14.93
N VAL A 175 5.82 -7.86 13.82
CA VAL A 175 5.94 -9.31 13.81
C VAL A 175 7.32 -9.71 13.28
N LYS A 176 8.17 -10.22 14.20
CA LYS A 176 9.59 -10.51 13.91
C LYS A 176 9.79 -11.40 12.69
N SER A 177 9.03 -12.49 12.58
CA SER A 177 9.16 -13.42 11.44
C SER A 177 8.77 -12.78 10.11
N TYR A 178 7.95 -11.73 10.12
CA TYR A 178 7.59 -11.00 8.91
C TYR A 178 8.65 -9.95 8.57
N ALA A 179 9.24 -9.28 9.57
CA ALA A 179 10.35 -8.36 9.35
C ALA A 179 11.54 -9.09 8.69
N ASP A 180 11.95 -10.22 9.26
CA ASP A 180 13.06 -11.03 8.74
C ASP A 180 12.78 -11.51 7.30
N GLU A 181 11.58 -12.03 7.01
CA GLU A 181 11.19 -12.51 5.69
C GLU A 181 11.09 -11.36 4.67
N ALA A 182 10.48 -10.23 5.05
CA ALA A 182 10.33 -9.08 4.16
C ALA A 182 11.69 -8.53 3.74
N LEU A 183 12.60 -8.31 4.71
CA LEU A 183 13.95 -7.83 4.40
C LEU A 183 14.69 -8.79 3.47
N ALA A 184 14.66 -10.11 3.76
CA ALA A 184 15.30 -11.10 2.91
C ALA A 184 14.79 -11.03 1.47
N ARG A 185 13.47 -10.95 1.26
CA ARG A 185 12.85 -10.88 -0.07
C ARG A 185 13.16 -9.59 -0.82
N PHE A 186 13.19 -8.44 -0.13
CA PHE A 186 13.61 -7.19 -0.75
C PHE A 186 15.05 -7.27 -1.25
N LEU A 187 15.96 -7.85 -0.46
CA LEU A 187 17.36 -8.01 -0.83
C LEU A 187 17.56 -9.07 -1.95
N GLU A 188 16.79 -10.16 -1.91
CA GLU A 188 16.83 -11.22 -2.95
C GLU A 188 16.33 -10.70 -4.30
N GLN A 189 15.34 -9.79 -4.33
CA GLN A 189 14.86 -9.16 -5.56
C GLN A 189 15.97 -8.33 -6.25
N GLY A 190 16.91 -7.77 -5.50
CA GLY A 190 18.13 -7.14 -5.99
C GLY A 190 17.99 -5.69 -6.49
N GLY A 191 16.78 -5.21 -6.75
CA GLY A 191 16.49 -3.84 -7.21
C GLY A 191 16.24 -2.84 -6.08
N PHE A 192 16.31 -3.30 -4.82
CA PHE A 192 16.14 -2.45 -3.63
C PHE A 192 17.38 -2.45 -2.76
N GLU A 193 17.70 -1.30 -2.20
CA GLU A 193 18.78 -1.12 -1.26
C GLU A 193 18.23 -0.75 0.12
N TRP A 194 18.66 -1.47 1.16
CA TRP A 194 18.34 -1.13 2.53
C TRP A 194 19.37 -0.18 3.09
N GLY A 195 18.96 1.05 3.40
CA GLY A 195 19.86 2.14 3.78
C GLY A 195 20.20 2.24 5.28
N ALA A 196 19.88 1.21 6.10
CA ALA A 196 20.18 1.28 7.52
C ALA A 196 21.68 1.20 7.80
N ASN A 197 22.22 2.19 8.54
CA ASN A 197 23.61 2.27 8.94
C ASN A 197 23.80 1.93 10.43
N CYS A 198 22.74 2.05 11.23
CA CYS A 198 22.77 1.73 12.65
C CYS A 198 21.44 1.10 13.12
N ALA A 199 21.41 0.63 14.35
CA ALA A 199 20.25 -0.07 14.89
C ALA A 199 19.01 0.84 15.01
N ASP A 200 19.21 2.13 15.27
CA ASP A 200 18.10 3.08 15.42
C ASP A 200 17.36 3.35 14.11
N ASP A 201 18.03 3.17 12.96
CA ASP A 201 17.42 3.36 11.63
C ASP A 201 16.28 2.38 11.35
N TRP A 202 16.24 1.24 12.06
CA TRP A 202 15.19 0.24 11.89
C TRP A 202 14.43 -0.09 13.19
N ARG A 203 14.85 0.44 14.34
CA ARG A 203 14.19 0.26 15.65
C ARG A 203 13.35 1.46 16.07
N CYS A 204 13.64 2.63 15.54
CA CYS A 204 12.90 3.84 15.85
C CYS A 204 12.00 4.24 14.69
N PRO A 205 10.80 4.77 14.98
CA PRO A 205 9.95 5.30 13.93
C PRO A 205 10.67 6.46 13.22
N PRO A 206 10.61 6.51 11.87
CA PRO A 206 11.16 7.65 11.13
C PRO A 206 10.54 8.97 11.54
N LYS A 207 11.27 10.07 11.41
CA LYS A 207 10.85 11.40 11.90
C LYS A 207 9.55 11.92 11.30
N ASP A 208 9.25 11.51 10.07
CA ASP A 208 8.05 11.88 9.31
C ASP A 208 6.91 10.86 9.46
N HIS A 209 7.07 9.86 10.34
CA HIS A 209 6.04 8.88 10.60
C HIS A 209 4.89 9.44 11.43
N LEU A 210 3.67 9.15 11.02
CA LEU A 210 2.46 9.43 11.78
C LEU A 210 1.93 8.12 12.37
N THR A 211 1.83 8.08 13.69
CA THR A 211 1.43 6.87 14.42
C THR A 211 0.03 6.41 14.01
N THR A 212 -0.09 5.16 13.64
CA THR A 212 -1.38 4.55 13.30
C THR A 212 -2.10 4.04 14.55
N ARG A 213 -3.43 3.90 14.44
CA ARG A 213 -4.22 3.27 15.50
C ARG A 213 -3.81 1.82 15.75
N TYR A 214 -3.26 1.13 14.74
CA TYR A 214 -2.77 -0.24 14.89
C TYR A 214 -1.59 -0.30 15.85
N GLU A 215 -0.59 0.56 15.66
CA GLU A 215 0.60 0.64 16.52
C GLU A 215 0.25 0.87 17.98
N SER A 216 -0.76 1.73 18.24
CA SER A 216 -1.22 2.04 19.60
C SER A 216 -1.76 0.81 20.35
N LYS A 217 -2.15 -0.24 19.63
CA LYS A 217 -2.70 -1.47 20.22
C LYS A 217 -1.62 -2.48 20.62
N LYS A 218 -0.40 -2.37 20.10
CA LYS A 218 0.75 -3.25 20.41
C LYS A 218 0.40 -4.74 20.33
N LEU A 219 -0.12 -5.16 19.16
CA LEU A 219 -0.63 -6.52 18.96
C LEU A 219 0.42 -7.51 18.45
N GLY A 220 1.60 -7.03 18.04
CA GLY A 220 2.68 -7.84 17.51
C GLY A 220 3.47 -8.60 18.58
N ASP A 221 4.44 -9.38 18.15
CA ASP A 221 5.34 -10.19 19.01
C ASP A 221 6.71 -9.51 19.22
N CYS A 222 6.93 -8.33 18.63
CA CYS A 222 8.13 -7.53 18.85
C CYS A 222 7.81 -6.02 18.80
N ALA A 223 8.78 -5.19 19.15
CA ALA A 223 8.72 -3.76 18.84
C ALA A 223 8.65 -3.55 17.32
N PRO A 224 8.00 -2.49 16.84
CA PRO A 224 7.96 -2.19 15.41
C PRO A 224 9.36 -2.18 14.78
N VAL A 225 9.48 -2.84 13.63
CA VAL A 225 10.67 -2.84 12.78
C VAL A 225 10.35 -2.02 11.55
N TRP A 226 11.23 -1.09 11.23
CA TRP A 226 11.10 -0.14 10.12
C TRP A 226 12.15 -0.48 9.05
N LEU A 227 11.70 -0.79 7.85
CA LEU A 227 12.58 -1.02 6.71
C LEU A 227 12.38 0.13 5.72
N ASP A 228 13.30 1.08 5.73
CA ASP A 228 13.37 2.13 4.71
C ASP A 228 14.31 1.65 3.60
N LEU A 229 13.77 1.42 2.41
CA LEU A 229 14.48 0.94 1.23
C LEU A 229 14.43 1.99 0.13
N VAL A 230 15.41 1.90 -0.77
CA VAL A 230 15.50 2.76 -1.97
C VAL A 230 15.55 1.87 -3.21
N ARG A 231 14.77 2.18 -4.24
CA ARG A 231 14.82 1.53 -5.54
C ARG A 231 16.11 1.98 -6.26
N ARG A 232 16.92 1.03 -6.69
CA ARG A 232 18.15 1.25 -7.49
C ARG A 232 17.86 1.59 -8.93
#